data_3a910d69da7b413f008956a3366d9600
#
_entry.id   3a910d69da7b413f008956a3366d9600
#
_cell.length_a   1.000
_cell.length_b   1.000
_cell.length_c   1.000
_cell.angle_alpha   90.00
_cell.angle_beta   90.00
_cell.angle_gamma   90.00
#
_symmetry.space_group_name_H-M   'P 1'
#
loop_
_entity.id
_entity.type
_entity.pdbx_description
1 polymer ?
#
loop_
_entity_poly.entity_id
_entity_poly.type
_entity_poly.pdbx_seq_one_letter_code
_entity_poly.pdbx_strand_id
1 'polypeptide(L)'
;MSVIRPAAPHDVPAILQMIHDLALYEKEPDAVRNTPELLTEVLFGENPRVFATMAENASGEVRGFALWFLNYSTWEGVHGIYLEDLYVRPEARGEGHGKALLQHLAATAVDRGYARVEWSVLDWNEPSINFYKKLGAAPMEEWSTFRLAGAALAAFGAPRLVSGTLTGADPGAGALAGSPADSRGAAARG
;
A
#
# COMPACT_ATOMS: atom_id res chain seq x y z
N MET A 1 -17.71 1.50 18.92
CA MET A 1 -16.30 1.07 18.99
C MET A 1 -16.01 0.21 17.77
N SER A 2 -14.89 0.46 17.09
CA SER A 2 -14.43 -0.41 15.98
C SER A 2 -13.73 -1.64 16.56
N VAL A 3 -14.09 -2.82 16.09
CA VAL A 3 -13.34 -4.07 16.30
C VAL A 3 -12.44 -4.26 15.09
N ILE A 4 -11.12 -4.38 15.33
CA ILE A 4 -10.13 -4.59 14.27
C ILE A 4 -9.62 -6.01 14.36
N ARG A 5 -9.67 -6.74 13.23
CA ARG A 5 -9.20 -8.12 13.14
C ARG A 5 -8.52 -8.41 11.81
N PRO A 6 -7.65 -9.41 11.72
CA PRO A 6 -7.21 -9.94 10.44
C PRO A 6 -8.40 -10.41 9.60
N ALA A 7 -8.28 -10.30 8.28
CA ALA A 7 -9.24 -10.91 7.37
C ALA A 7 -9.18 -12.44 7.44
N ALA A 8 -10.30 -13.07 7.15
CA ALA A 8 -10.43 -14.51 7.01
C ALA A 8 -10.99 -14.87 5.61
N PRO A 9 -10.91 -16.11 5.13
CA PRO A 9 -11.36 -16.47 3.80
C PRO A 9 -12.81 -16.09 3.47
N HIS A 10 -13.69 -16.08 4.47
CA HIS A 10 -15.09 -15.67 4.29
C HIS A 10 -15.28 -14.16 4.05
N ASP A 11 -14.24 -13.34 4.29
CA ASP A 11 -14.29 -11.89 4.04
C ASP A 11 -14.01 -11.52 2.57
N VAL A 12 -13.49 -12.47 1.78
CA VAL A 12 -13.11 -12.21 0.37
C VAL A 12 -14.20 -11.53 -0.44
N PRO A 13 -15.47 -11.96 -0.39
CA PRO A 13 -16.53 -11.27 -1.13
C PRO A 13 -16.75 -9.82 -0.66
N ALA A 14 -16.64 -9.56 0.63
CA ALA A 14 -16.82 -8.22 1.20
C ALA A 14 -15.62 -7.31 0.84
N ILE A 15 -14.39 -7.83 0.89
CA ILE A 15 -13.18 -7.10 0.49
C ILE A 15 -13.27 -6.75 -1.00
N LEU A 16 -13.58 -7.72 -1.86
CA LEU A 16 -13.68 -7.47 -3.31
C LEU A 16 -14.76 -6.44 -3.63
N GLN A 17 -15.91 -6.49 -2.98
CA GLN A 17 -16.94 -5.47 -3.14
C GLN A 17 -16.42 -4.09 -2.73
N MET A 18 -15.71 -3.97 -1.61
CA MET A 18 -15.15 -2.69 -1.16
C MET A 18 -14.03 -2.18 -2.07
N ILE A 19 -13.27 -3.07 -2.74
CA ILE A 19 -12.32 -2.68 -3.79
C ILE A 19 -13.06 -2.06 -4.99
N HIS A 20 -14.17 -2.66 -5.43
CA HIS A 20 -15.00 -2.07 -6.48
C HIS A 20 -15.63 -0.73 -6.07
N ASP A 21 -16.09 -0.62 -4.83
CA ASP A 21 -16.64 0.63 -4.29
C ASP A 21 -15.56 1.74 -4.22
N LEU A 22 -14.32 1.38 -3.89
CA LEU A 22 -13.17 2.28 -3.91
C LEU A 22 -12.85 2.74 -5.33
N ALA A 23 -12.79 1.81 -6.30
CA ALA A 23 -12.55 2.13 -7.70
C ALA A 23 -13.64 3.07 -8.26
N LEU A 24 -14.90 2.86 -7.87
CA LEU A 24 -15.99 3.76 -8.22
C LEU A 24 -15.78 5.17 -7.63
N TYR A 25 -15.38 5.25 -6.37
CA TYR A 25 -15.05 6.51 -5.69
C TYR A 25 -13.89 7.24 -6.40
N GLU A 26 -12.89 6.50 -6.86
CA GLU A 26 -11.71 7.00 -7.57
C GLU A 26 -11.96 7.28 -9.06
N LYS A 27 -13.20 7.07 -9.54
CA LYS A 27 -13.67 7.31 -10.92
C LYS A 27 -13.06 6.37 -11.96
N GLU A 28 -12.64 5.18 -11.52
CA GLU A 28 -12.06 4.12 -12.35
C GLU A 28 -12.82 2.78 -12.17
N PRO A 29 -14.17 2.76 -12.35
CA PRO A 29 -15.00 1.58 -12.04
C PRO A 29 -14.63 0.34 -12.84
N ASP A 30 -14.08 0.53 -14.05
CA ASP A 30 -13.71 -0.55 -14.97
C ASP A 30 -12.25 -1.01 -14.80
N ALA A 31 -11.50 -0.43 -13.86
CA ALA A 31 -10.09 -0.77 -13.67
C ALA A 31 -9.87 -2.09 -12.91
N VAL A 32 -10.84 -2.52 -12.10
CA VAL A 32 -10.70 -3.72 -11.26
C VAL A 32 -10.70 -4.98 -12.11
N ARG A 33 -9.60 -5.73 -12.04
CA ARG A 33 -9.41 -7.03 -12.69
C ARG A 33 -9.31 -8.18 -11.71
N ASN A 34 -9.40 -7.87 -10.42
CA ASN A 34 -9.30 -8.84 -9.36
C ASN A 34 -10.55 -9.73 -9.32
N THR A 35 -10.37 -11.00 -8.91
CA THR A 35 -11.45 -11.97 -8.76
C THR A 35 -11.43 -12.58 -7.36
N PRO A 36 -12.52 -13.23 -6.90
CA PRO A 36 -12.51 -13.92 -5.61
C PRO A 36 -11.38 -14.95 -5.49
N GLU A 37 -11.07 -15.67 -6.59
CA GLU A 37 -10.03 -16.70 -6.62
C GLU A 37 -8.65 -16.08 -6.47
N LEU A 38 -8.34 -15.01 -7.25
CA LEU A 38 -7.07 -14.30 -7.18
C LEU A 38 -6.86 -13.67 -5.80
N LEU A 39 -7.92 -13.06 -5.25
CA LEU A 39 -7.84 -12.45 -3.94
C LEU A 39 -7.67 -13.49 -2.82
N THR A 40 -8.33 -14.64 -2.93
CA THR A 40 -8.15 -15.75 -2.00
C THR A 40 -6.73 -16.27 -2.02
N GLU A 41 -6.18 -16.50 -3.21
CA GLU A 41 -4.82 -17.02 -3.35
C GLU A 41 -3.77 -16.05 -2.76
N VAL A 42 -3.88 -14.74 -3.04
CA VAL A 42 -2.89 -13.77 -2.57
C VAL A 42 -2.96 -13.52 -1.07
N LEU A 43 -4.15 -13.63 -0.46
CA LEU A 43 -4.34 -13.39 0.97
C LEU A 43 -4.14 -14.64 1.83
N PHE A 44 -4.50 -15.83 1.31
CA PHE A 44 -4.64 -17.05 2.10
C PHE A 44 -3.95 -18.27 1.49
N GLY A 45 -3.24 -18.11 0.36
CA GLY A 45 -2.45 -19.18 -0.25
C GLY A 45 -1.25 -19.60 0.62
N GLU A 46 -0.43 -20.50 0.12
CA GLU A 46 0.68 -21.10 0.87
C GLU A 46 1.70 -20.07 1.38
N ASN A 47 1.98 -19.01 0.61
CA ASN A 47 2.96 -17.97 0.94
C ASN A 47 2.37 -16.57 0.73
N PRO A 48 1.45 -16.12 1.56
CA PRO A 48 0.79 -14.84 1.38
C PRO A 48 1.80 -13.68 1.48
N ARG A 49 1.73 -12.74 0.54
CA ARG A 49 2.57 -11.53 0.50
C ARG A 49 1.75 -10.26 0.69
N VAL A 50 0.44 -10.41 0.67
CA VAL A 50 -0.53 -9.34 0.89
C VAL A 50 -1.39 -9.73 2.08
N PHE A 51 -1.77 -8.75 2.85
CA PHE A 51 -2.53 -8.91 4.09
C PHE A 51 -3.74 -8.01 4.06
N ALA A 52 -4.80 -8.42 4.70
CA ALA A 52 -5.98 -7.59 4.88
C ALA A 52 -6.41 -7.56 6.35
N THR A 53 -6.89 -6.40 6.76
CA THR A 53 -7.39 -6.13 8.11
C THR A 53 -8.80 -5.56 7.97
N MET A 54 -9.74 -6.11 8.73
CA MET A 54 -11.14 -5.73 8.72
C MET A 54 -11.47 -4.81 9.89
N ALA A 55 -12.35 -3.85 9.64
CA ALA A 55 -12.98 -3.05 10.69
C ALA A 55 -14.46 -3.42 10.78
N GLU A 56 -14.90 -3.80 11.97
CA GLU A 56 -16.30 -4.14 12.28
C GLU A 56 -16.88 -3.17 13.30
N ASN A 57 -18.18 -3.02 13.28
CA ASN A 57 -18.91 -2.37 14.37
C ASN A 57 -19.14 -3.34 15.55
N ALA A 58 -19.78 -2.88 16.60
CA ALA A 58 -20.05 -3.69 17.79
C ALA A 58 -20.98 -4.91 17.55
N SER A 59 -21.74 -4.92 16.44
CA SER A 59 -22.58 -6.04 16.04
C SER A 59 -21.89 -7.03 15.10
N GLY A 60 -20.60 -6.85 14.81
CA GLY A 60 -19.82 -7.73 13.92
C GLY A 60 -20.04 -7.47 12.44
N GLU A 61 -20.63 -6.33 12.08
CA GLU A 61 -20.84 -5.97 10.69
C GLU A 61 -19.59 -5.27 10.14
N VAL A 62 -19.09 -5.73 8.99
CA VAL A 62 -17.93 -5.17 8.31
C VAL A 62 -18.23 -3.75 7.82
N ARG A 63 -17.44 -2.78 8.27
CA ARG A 63 -17.55 -1.36 7.98
C ARG A 63 -16.43 -0.82 7.11
N GLY A 64 -15.31 -1.52 7.02
CA GLY A 64 -14.18 -1.13 6.20
C GLY A 64 -13.06 -2.15 6.23
N PHE A 65 -12.04 -1.91 5.44
CA PHE A 65 -10.83 -2.74 5.39
C PHE A 65 -9.59 -1.91 5.10
N ALA A 66 -8.45 -2.50 5.40
CA ALA A 66 -7.13 -2.08 4.93
C ALA A 66 -6.45 -3.27 4.27
N LEU A 67 -5.93 -3.09 3.04
CA LEU A 67 -5.12 -4.07 2.33
C LEU A 67 -3.69 -3.55 2.26
N TRP A 68 -2.72 -4.37 2.64
CA TRP A 68 -1.35 -3.91 2.81
C TRP A 68 -0.33 -5.03 2.57
N PHE A 69 0.90 -4.64 2.31
CA PHE A 69 2.04 -5.54 2.14
C PHE A 69 3.32 -4.91 2.70
N LEU A 70 4.41 -5.68 2.73
CA LEU A 70 5.69 -5.19 3.23
C LEU A 70 6.51 -4.60 2.09
N ASN A 71 6.99 -3.37 2.27
CA ASN A 71 8.11 -2.83 1.52
C ASN A 71 9.41 -2.96 2.32
N TYR A 72 10.52 -2.48 1.79
CA TYR A 72 11.82 -2.54 2.45
C TYR A 72 12.56 -1.23 2.31
N SER A 73 13.16 -0.75 3.38
CA SER A 73 14.03 0.40 3.36
C SER A 73 15.49 -0.04 3.36
N THR A 74 16.20 0.23 2.27
CA THR A 74 17.63 -0.04 2.21
C THR A 74 18.44 0.89 3.12
N TRP A 75 17.88 2.03 3.47
CA TRP A 75 18.54 3.00 4.36
C TRP A 75 18.40 2.63 5.83
N GLU A 76 17.22 2.15 6.21
CA GLU A 76 16.93 1.72 7.58
C GLU A 76 17.31 0.25 7.84
N GLY A 77 17.49 -0.54 6.77
CA GLY A 77 17.78 -1.97 6.88
C GLY A 77 16.63 -2.83 7.39
N VAL A 78 15.42 -2.28 7.40
CA VAL A 78 14.21 -2.95 7.92
C VAL A 78 13.03 -2.78 6.98
N HIS A 79 11.98 -3.57 7.22
CA HIS A 79 10.72 -3.43 6.49
C HIS A 79 9.96 -2.15 6.86
N GLY A 80 9.02 -1.79 6.00
CA GLY A 80 7.90 -0.92 6.25
C GLY A 80 6.61 -1.61 5.85
N ILE A 81 5.48 -1.01 6.19
CA ILE A 81 4.17 -1.40 5.68
C ILE A 81 3.81 -0.44 4.54
N TYR A 82 3.44 -1.00 3.39
CA TYR A 82 2.77 -0.25 2.33
C TYR A 82 1.29 -0.58 2.35
N LEU A 83 0.48 0.43 2.62
CA LEU A 83 -0.98 0.34 2.58
C LEU A 83 -1.43 0.61 1.15
N GLU A 84 -1.96 -0.41 0.50
CA GLU A 84 -2.50 -0.32 -0.87
C GLU A 84 -3.88 0.32 -0.87
N ASP A 85 -4.82 -0.26 -0.11
CA ASP A 85 -6.19 0.21 -0.02
C ASP A 85 -6.60 0.49 1.42
N LEU A 86 -7.27 1.63 1.64
CA LEU A 86 -8.01 1.95 2.86
C LEU A 86 -9.42 2.40 2.47
N TYR A 87 -10.40 1.60 2.81
CA TYR A 87 -11.79 1.94 2.53
C TYR A 87 -12.67 1.78 3.75
N VAL A 88 -13.58 2.75 3.92
CA VAL A 88 -14.66 2.70 4.90
C VAL A 88 -15.95 2.99 4.16
N ARG A 89 -16.95 2.13 4.36
CA ARG A 89 -18.28 2.30 3.77
C ARG A 89 -18.81 3.70 4.04
N PRO A 90 -19.44 4.37 3.06
CA PRO A 90 -19.87 5.76 3.19
C PRO A 90 -20.73 6.01 4.44
N GLU A 91 -21.65 5.10 4.75
CA GLU A 91 -22.55 5.17 5.90
C GLU A 91 -21.85 5.03 7.26
N ALA A 92 -20.62 4.49 7.28
CA ALA A 92 -19.83 4.29 8.49
C ALA A 92 -18.68 5.31 8.63
N ARG A 93 -18.58 6.27 7.70
CA ARG A 93 -17.59 7.34 7.79
C ARG A 93 -17.88 8.26 8.97
N GLY A 94 -16.80 8.77 9.59
CA GLY A 94 -16.93 9.60 10.80
C GLY A 94 -17.01 8.79 12.10
N GLU A 95 -17.24 7.48 12.07
CA GLU A 95 -17.30 6.61 13.26
C GLU A 95 -15.93 6.15 13.76
N GLY A 96 -14.83 6.56 13.09
CA GLY A 96 -13.46 6.27 13.52
C GLY A 96 -12.85 4.98 12.96
N HIS A 97 -13.54 4.22 12.11
CA HIS A 97 -13.05 2.96 11.53
C HIS A 97 -11.73 3.13 10.76
N GLY A 98 -11.62 4.14 9.89
CA GLY A 98 -10.40 4.41 9.14
C GLY A 98 -9.21 4.75 10.04
N LYS A 99 -9.44 5.52 11.11
CA LYS A 99 -8.42 5.81 12.12
C LYS A 99 -7.98 4.53 12.84
N ALA A 100 -8.92 3.68 13.22
CA ALA A 100 -8.63 2.43 13.91
C ALA A 100 -7.81 1.45 13.05
N LEU A 101 -8.12 1.35 11.74
CA LEU A 101 -7.34 0.57 10.78
C LEU A 101 -5.90 1.09 10.67
N LEU A 102 -5.70 2.39 10.45
CA LEU A 102 -4.35 2.97 10.38
C LEU A 102 -3.59 2.83 11.71
N GLN A 103 -4.25 3.01 12.83
CA GLN A 103 -3.65 2.83 14.14
C GLN A 103 -3.19 1.38 14.38
N HIS A 104 -3.96 0.40 13.90
CA HIS A 104 -3.57 -1.01 13.93
C HIS A 104 -2.33 -1.28 13.08
N LEU A 105 -2.24 -0.73 11.86
CA LEU A 105 -1.05 -0.87 11.01
C LEU A 105 0.18 -0.20 11.65
N ALA A 106 0.00 0.99 12.22
CA ALA A 106 1.08 1.67 12.93
C ALA A 106 1.56 0.88 14.15
N ALA A 107 0.65 0.33 14.95
CA ALA A 107 1.00 -0.56 16.06
C ALA A 107 1.73 -1.81 15.57
N THR A 108 1.26 -2.45 14.49
CA THR A 108 1.93 -3.60 13.86
C THR A 108 3.35 -3.25 13.42
N ALA A 109 3.55 -2.07 12.84
CA ALA A 109 4.88 -1.61 12.43
C ALA A 109 5.81 -1.43 13.64
N VAL A 110 5.34 -0.79 14.70
CA VAL A 110 6.10 -0.60 15.95
C VAL A 110 6.46 -1.93 16.59
N ASP A 111 5.49 -2.84 16.75
CA ASP A 111 5.68 -4.14 17.40
C ASP A 111 6.67 -5.03 16.65
N ARG A 112 6.75 -4.88 15.32
CA ARG A 112 7.66 -5.64 14.45
C ARG A 112 8.99 -4.94 14.18
N GLY A 113 9.20 -3.73 14.71
CA GLY A 113 10.40 -2.93 14.45
C GLY A 113 10.51 -2.44 13.03
N TYR A 114 9.38 -2.20 12.36
CA TYR A 114 9.35 -1.63 11.03
C TYR A 114 9.48 -0.10 11.09
N ALA A 115 10.13 0.49 10.08
CA ALA A 115 10.47 1.90 10.12
C ALA A 115 9.29 2.85 9.83
N ARG A 116 8.28 2.39 9.07
CA ARG A 116 7.24 3.28 8.54
C ARG A 116 5.98 2.56 8.08
N VAL A 117 4.92 3.34 7.90
CA VAL A 117 3.72 2.99 7.14
C VAL A 117 3.57 4.02 6.04
N GLU A 118 3.50 3.59 4.77
CA GLU A 118 3.42 4.45 3.59
C GLU A 118 2.19 4.10 2.76
N TRP A 119 1.65 5.07 2.04
CA TRP A 119 0.55 4.91 1.09
C TRP A 119 0.57 6.01 0.05
N SER A 120 -0.19 5.83 -1.01
CA SER A 120 -0.49 6.89 -1.99
C SER A 120 -1.92 7.38 -1.81
N VAL A 121 -2.17 8.62 -2.18
CA VAL A 121 -3.49 9.21 -2.22
C VAL A 121 -3.61 10.07 -3.46
N LEU A 122 -4.76 10.06 -4.11
CA LEU A 122 -5.01 10.90 -5.28
C LEU A 122 -4.98 12.38 -4.89
N ASP A 123 -4.29 13.21 -5.66
CA ASP A 123 -4.06 14.63 -5.36
C ASP A 123 -5.34 15.43 -5.15
N TRP A 124 -6.42 15.03 -5.83
CA TRP A 124 -7.74 15.66 -5.68
C TRP A 124 -8.53 15.20 -4.45
N ASN A 125 -8.07 14.15 -3.74
CA ASN A 125 -8.77 13.57 -2.59
C ASN A 125 -8.47 14.36 -1.29
N GLU A 126 -8.83 15.64 -1.29
CA GLU A 126 -8.60 16.53 -0.16
C GLU A 126 -9.17 16.01 1.17
N PRO A 127 -10.35 15.36 1.24
CA PRO A 127 -10.86 14.81 2.48
C PRO A 127 -9.92 13.79 3.11
N SER A 128 -9.35 12.88 2.31
CA SER A 128 -8.40 11.87 2.77
C SER A 128 -7.05 12.49 3.12
N ILE A 129 -6.54 13.42 2.32
CA ILE A 129 -5.30 14.15 2.60
C ILE A 129 -5.40 14.88 3.94
N ASN A 130 -6.50 15.59 4.19
CA ASN A 130 -6.74 16.30 5.46
C ASN A 130 -6.87 15.33 6.65
N PHE A 131 -7.47 14.17 6.44
CA PHE A 131 -7.54 13.12 7.45
C PHE A 131 -6.13 12.61 7.81
N TYR A 132 -5.29 12.29 6.82
CA TYR A 132 -3.92 11.82 7.07
C TYR A 132 -3.04 12.86 7.77
N LYS A 133 -3.10 14.12 7.34
CA LYS A 133 -2.38 15.23 8.00
C LYS A 133 -2.76 15.38 9.49
N LYS A 134 -4.05 15.19 9.83
CA LYS A 134 -4.50 15.22 11.24
C LYS A 134 -3.95 14.06 12.08
N LEU A 135 -3.53 12.96 11.46
CA LEU A 135 -2.86 11.85 12.13
C LEU A 135 -1.35 12.03 12.27
N GLY A 136 -0.80 13.12 11.73
CA GLY A 136 0.64 13.40 11.73
C GLY A 136 1.41 12.85 10.55
N ALA A 137 0.73 12.31 9.52
CA ALA A 137 1.38 11.88 8.29
C ALA A 137 1.79 13.12 7.45
N ALA A 138 2.97 13.06 6.86
CA ALA A 138 3.52 14.09 5.98
C ALA A 138 3.60 13.59 4.53
N PRO A 139 3.28 14.42 3.53
CA PRO A 139 3.50 14.06 2.13
C PRO A 139 4.99 14.02 1.80
N MET A 140 5.38 13.13 0.89
CA MET A 140 6.75 12.98 0.38
C MET A 140 6.91 13.85 -0.87
N GLU A 141 7.00 15.17 -0.71
CA GLU A 141 6.94 16.16 -1.81
C GLU A 141 8.15 16.10 -2.76
N GLU A 142 9.27 15.53 -2.31
CA GLU A 142 10.50 15.45 -3.12
C GLU A 142 10.54 14.20 -4.02
N TRP A 143 9.53 13.35 -3.98
CA TRP A 143 9.48 12.08 -4.70
C TRP A 143 8.37 12.03 -5.73
N SER A 144 8.72 11.57 -6.94
CA SER A 144 7.73 11.26 -7.98
C SER A 144 7.65 9.76 -8.19
N THR A 145 6.42 9.24 -8.23
CA THR A 145 6.19 7.83 -8.55
C THR A 145 6.20 7.61 -10.06
N PHE A 146 6.99 6.65 -10.52
CA PHE A 146 7.00 6.21 -11.92
C PHE A 146 6.37 4.82 -12.02
N ARG A 147 5.58 4.61 -13.08
CA ARG A 147 4.94 3.32 -13.37
C ARG A 147 5.23 2.91 -14.80
N LEU A 148 5.73 1.70 -14.97
CA LEU A 148 5.85 1.02 -16.26
C LEU A 148 4.78 -0.08 -16.32
N ALA A 149 3.81 0.05 -17.22
CA ALA A 149 2.65 -0.85 -17.27
C ALA A 149 2.18 -1.10 -18.71
N GLY A 150 1.29 -2.08 -18.89
CA GLY A 150 0.63 -2.37 -20.16
C GLY A 150 1.60 -2.67 -21.30
N ALA A 151 1.35 -2.08 -22.47
CA ALA A 151 2.17 -2.30 -23.67
C ALA A 151 3.62 -1.85 -23.49
N ALA A 152 3.86 -0.77 -22.73
CA ALA A 152 5.22 -0.30 -22.46
C ALA A 152 6.01 -1.31 -21.62
N LEU A 153 5.40 -1.90 -20.58
CA LEU A 153 6.02 -2.97 -19.79
C LEU A 153 6.32 -4.19 -20.64
N ALA A 154 5.37 -4.64 -21.45
CA ALA A 154 5.54 -5.79 -22.32
C ALA A 154 6.67 -5.58 -23.35
N ALA A 155 6.71 -4.41 -24.00
CA ALA A 155 7.74 -4.07 -24.97
C ALA A 155 9.13 -3.96 -24.35
N PHE A 156 9.23 -3.35 -23.17
CA PHE A 156 10.50 -3.20 -22.47
C PHE A 156 11.03 -4.53 -21.88
N GLY A 157 10.13 -5.40 -21.39
CA GLY A 157 10.44 -6.73 -20.85
C GLY A 157 10.58 -7.83 -21.89
N ALA A 158 10.34 -7.56 -23.19
CA ALA A 158 10.53 -8.55 -24.23
C ALA A 158 12.01 -9.00 -24.33
N PRO A 159 12.29 -10.29 -24.46
CA PRO A 159 13.65 -10.78 -24.64
C PRO A 159 14.31 -10.08 -25.83
N ARG A 160 15.43 -9.41 -25.61
CA ARG A 160 16.28 -8.98 -26.73
C ARG A 160 16.88 -10.25 -27.35
N LEU A 161 16.51 -10.55 -28.60
CA LEU A 161 17.25 -11.52 -29.39
C LEU A 161 18.66 -10.95 -29.59
N VAL A 162 19.60 -11.37 -28.75
CA VAL A 162 21.02 -11.05 -28.92
C VAL A 162 21.51 -11.89 -30.08
N SER A 163 21.39 -11.35 -31.29
CA SER A 163 22.09 -11.87 -32.46
C SER A 163 23.54 -11.40 -32.32
N GLY A 164 24.45 -12.31 -31.92
CA GLY A 164 25.88 -12.02 -31.93
C GLY A 164 26.58 -12.13 -30.59
N THR A 165 27.55 -12.99 -30.55
CA THR A 165 28.71 -13.18 -29.66
C THR A 165 28.84 -12.15 -28.50
N LEU A 166 28.85 -12.68 -27.29
CA LEU A 166 29.27 -11.95 -26.07
C LEU A 166 30.72 -11.47 -26.23
N THR A 167 30.89 -10.22 -26.60
CA THR A 167 32.16 -9.52 -26.46
C THR A 167 31.88 -8.19 -25.76
N GLY A 168 32.38 -8.05 -24.54
CA GLY A 168 32.56 -6.77 -23.90
C GLY A 168 31.55 -6.47 -22.79
N ALA A 169 32.10 -6.32 -21.60
CA ALA A 169 31.44 -5.73 -20.45
C ALA A 169 30.84 -4.36 -20.81
N ASP A 170 29.58 -4.14 -20.41
CA ASP A 170 28.94 -2.84 -20.50
C ASP A 170 29.60 -1.89 -19.47
N PRO A 171 30.30 -0.82 -19.89
CA PRO A 171 30.87 0.15 -18.97
C PRO A 171 29.84 1.19 -18.48
N GLY A 172 28.54 0.98 -18.73
CA GLY A 172 27.49 1.97 -18.51
C GLY A 172 26.66 1.84 -17.25
N ALA A 173 26.96 0.89 -16.33
CA ALA A 173 26.34 0.90 -15.00
C ALA A 173 26.94 2.04 -14.16
N GLY A 174 26.71 3.27 -14.59
CA GLY A 174 26.95 4.46 -13.80
C GLY A 174 26.10 4.38 -12.55
N ALA A 175 26.74 4.39 -11.40
CA ALA A 175 26.12 4.48 -10.09
C ALA A 175 24.98 5.51 -10.13
N LEU A 176 23.75 5.06 -9.92
CA LEU A 176 22.67 5.95 -9.55
C LEU A 176 23.13 6.62 -8.26
N ALA A 177 23.45 7.90 -8.37
CA ALA A 177 23.95 8.69 -7.26
C ALA A 177 22.99 8.57 -6.09
N GLY A 178 23.48 8.06 -4.98
CA GLY A 178 22.73 8.01 -3.74
C GLY A 178 22.22 9.40 -3.39
N SER A 179 20.95 9.48 -3.10
CA SER A 179 20.34 10.70 -2.54
C SER A 179 21.12 11.10 -1.29
N PRO A 180 21.37 12.39 -1.06
CA PRO A 180 22.11 12.85 0.11
C PRO A 180 21.37 12.43 1.38
N ALA A 181 22.09 11.86 2.32
CA ALA A 181 21.58 11.53 3.65
C ALA A 181 20.97 12.79 4.29
N ASP A 182 19.70 12.72 4.64
CA ASP A 182 19.03 13.78 5.41
C ASP A 182 19.62 13.84 6.81
N SER A 183 20.43 14.84 7.06
CA SER A 183 21.06 15.13 8.37
C SER A 183 20.10 15.86 9.33
N ARG A 184 18.79 15.76 9.18
CA ARG A 184 17.78 16.41 10.02
C ARG A 184 17.03 15.46 10.94
N GLY A 185 17.77 14.75 11.79
CA GLY A 185 17.15 13.83 12.73
C GLY A 185 17.78 13.79 14.12
N ALA A 186 18.40 14.87 14.56
CA ALA A 186 18.97 14.92 15.91
C ALA A 186 18.73 16.27 16.60
N ALA A 187 17.48 16.59 16.94
CA ALA A 187 17.17 17.62 17.95
C ALA A 187 15.71 17.55 18.37
N ALA A 188 15.39 16.67 19.31
CA ALA A 188 14.28 16.86 20.24
C ALA A 188 14.59 16.09 21.52
N ARG A 189 15.47 16.67 22.35
CA ARG A 189 15.46 16.46 23.79
C ARG A 189 14.95 17.76 24.40
N GLY A 190 13.82 17.68 25.07
CA GLY A 190 13.21 18.74 25.84
C GLY A 190 11.81 18.33 26.25
#